data_721b3e0ba7b250aa5a76b8a6bbe9b650
#
_entry.id   721b3e0ba7b250aa5a76b8a6bbe9b650
#
_cell.length_a   1.000
_cell.length_b   1.000
_cell.length_c   1.000
_cell.angle_alpha   90.00
_cell.angle_beta   90.00
_cell.angle_gamma   90.00
#
_symmetry.space_group_name_H-M   'P 1'
#
loop_
_entity.id
_entity.type
_entity.pdbx_description
1 polymer ?
#
loop_
_entity_poly.entity_id
_entity_poly.type
_entity_poly.pdbx_seq_one_letter_code
_entity_poly.pdbx_strand_id
1 'polypeptide(L)'
;TRTTITQAEYFMGDKFTLTGALSDVREATTTSGVKTKKEATLLAGKLNYKYDDDLSLWGIVQTTLREKNYTYSQIYTVGASKDFFKDKLKLKAEYSIADNKDDNLTARIELRPFGSYSVYTGYSLVNDSEGKSDKVVFGQNYQVTKDFGIYSEHQLLKDPDARSTIEAYGISYKVKDNYTLGIAYQQGVVNENAGESYKRRAVSLSSSYDKSKFKLTNKFEYRIDNKSSLNEETYVTTNGFSVRLTDSLRGLANFDYSISRDRETDETIERYSEANVGFAFRPVTNNRLAILGRYRNIQQEDKTSRTNVTDQKKEIFEAEVNYKLSNKWSIGGRIAYKDAQEYYTTELGDTLTIDNSAALYGVRLEYDVMRTWSGLLEYRFLRDKTTGDLSQGALLGVYRRLGDNLKVGAG
;
A
#
# COMPACT_ATOMS: atom_id res chain seq x y z
N THR A 1 -1.60 -17.11 17.51
CA THR A 1 -0.36 -16.30 17.45
C THR A 1 -0.31 -15.34 18.65
N ARG A 2 0.83 -15.25 19.31
CA ARG A 2 1.11 -14.25 20.34
C ARG A 2 2.33 -13.44 19.89
N THR A 3 2.22 -12.11 19.90
CA THR A 3 3.32 -11.20 19.58
C THR A 3 3.50 -10.23 20.73
N THR A 4 4.74 -10.08 21.20
CA THR A 4 5.14 -9.06 22.17
C THR A 4 6.13 -8.14 21.50
N ILE A 5 5.89 -6.83 21.53
CA ILE A 5 6.76 -5.83 20.92
C ILE A 5 7.27 -4.89 21.99
N THR A 6 8.58 -4.69 22.02
CA THR A 6 9.24 -3.65 22.82
C THR A 6 9.89 -2.68 21.88
N GLN A 7 9.58 -1.40 21.99
CA GLN A 7 10.07 -0.36 21.10
C GLN A 7 10.72 0.78 21.89
N ALA A 8 11.81 1.30 21.35
CA ALA A 8 12.47 2.50 21.84
C ALA A 8 12.74 3.46 20.68
N GLU A 9 12.54 4.73 20.90
CA GLU A 9 12.85 5.78 19.96
C GLU A 9 13.65 6.87 20.67
N TYR A 10 14.81 7.21 20.12
CA TYR A 10 15.74 8.17 20.66
C TYR A 10 15.99 9.29 19.65
N PHE A 11 15.78 10.54 20.07
CA PHE A 11 16.01 11.75 19.28
C PHE A 11 17.24 12.48 19.86
N MET A 12 18.23 12.74 19.04
CA MET A 12 19.40 13.53 19.39
C MET A 12 19.39 14.81 18.57
N GLY A 13 18.74 15.84 19.10
CA GLY A 13 18.44 17.07 18.38
C GLY A 13 17.58 16.83 17.14
N ASP A 14 17.60 17.75 16.19
CA ASP A 14 16.82 17.67 14.95
C ASP A 14 17.50 16.79 13.88
N LYS A 15 18.73 16.32 14.14
CA LYS A 15 19.57 15.67 13.14
C LYS A 15 19.54 14.15 13.21
N PHE A 16 19.23 13.59 14.35
CA PHE A 16 19.46 12.16 14.58
C PHE A 16 18.24 11.49 15.21
N THR A 17 17.77 10.43 14.58
CA THR A 17 16.71 9.59 15.14
C THR A 17 17.14 8.13 15.09
N LEU A 18 17.12 7.47 16.23
CA LEU A 18 17.34 6.03 16.35
C LEU A 18 16.06 5.39 16.85
N THR A 19 15.53 4.44 16.10
CA THR A 19 14.37 3.62 16.50
C THR A 19 14.83 2.18 16.62
N GLY A 20 14.53 1.54 17.74
CA GLY A 20 14.77 0.12 17.94
C GLY A 20 13.48 -0.59 18.33
N ALA A 21 13.26 -1.80 17.84
CA ALA A 21 12.14 -2.65 18.20
C ALA A 21 12.59 -4.09 18.39
N LEU A 22 12.14 -4.71 19.47
CA LEU A 22 12.28 -6.14 19.72
C LEU A 22 10.89 -6.77 19.69
N SER A 23 10.71 -7.79 18.87
CA SER A 23 9.43 -8.49 18.72
C SER A 23 9.61 -9.97 19.02
N ASP A 24 8.84 -10.50 19.98
CA ASP A 24 8.75 -11.94 20.25
C ASP A 24 7.44 -12.47 19.66
N VAL A 25 7.54 -13.34 18.66
CA VAL A 25 6.41 -13.91 17.93
C VAL A 25 6.31 -15.39 18.27
N ARG A 26 5.13 -15.82 18.73
CA ARG A 26 4.83 -17.24 19.01
C ARG A 26 3.55 -17.63 18.32
N GLU A 27 3.62 -18.67 17.54
CA GLU A 27 2.51 -19.24 16.82
C GLU A 27 2.35 -20.72 17.18
N ALA A 28 1.13 -21.13 17.40
CA ALA A 28 0.82 -22.55 17.60
C ALA A 28 -0.30 -22.93 16.63
N THR A 29 -0.02 -23.87 15.75
CA THR A 29 -0.97 -24.40 14.78
C THR A 29 -1.22 -25.88 15.09
N THR A 30 -2.48 -26.31 15.06
CA THR A 30 -2.84 -27.71 15.23
C THR A 30 -3.42 -28.20 13.91
N THR A 31 -2.74 -29.14 13.26
CA THR A 31 -3.19 -29.74 12.01
C THR A 31 -3.26 -31.26 12.23
N SER A 32 -4.42 -31.88 11.98
CA SER A 32 -4.63 -33.30 12.15
C SER A 32 -4.20 -33.83 13.54
N GLY A 33 -4.46 -33.08 14.60
CA GLY A 33 -4.09 -33.44 15.98
C GLY A 33 -2.62 -33.21 16.36
N VAL A 34 -1.76 -32.80 15.41
CA VAL A 34 -0.35 -32.48 15.67
C VAL A 34 -0.21 -30.99 15.94
N LYS A 35 0.28 -30.64 17.14
CA LYS A 35 0.51 -29.25 17.54
C LYS A 35 1.94 -28.82 17.17
N THR A 36 2.06 -27.94 16.19
CA THR A 36 3.33 -27.31 15.80
C THR A 36 3.44 -25.94 16.45
N LYS A 37 4.55 -25.69 17.13
CA LYS A 37 4.87 -24.37 17.70
C LYS A 37 5.98 -23.74 16.90
N LYS A 38 5.79 -22.48 16.48
CA LYS A 38 6.77 -21.64 15.82
C LYS A 38 7.06 -20.45 16.75
N GLU A 39 8.33 -20.17 17.00
CA GLU A 39 8.75 -19.06 17.86
C GLU A 39 9.89 -18.30 17.19
N ALA A 40 9.83 -16.97 17.20
CA ALA A 40 10.91 -16.14 16.73
C ALA A 40 11.01 -14.86 17.55
N THR A 41 12.23 -14.42 17.82
CA THR A 41 12.52 -13.11 18.40
C THR A 41 13.25 -12.27 17.38
N LEU A 42 12.66 -11.16 16.96
CA LEU A 42 13.17 -10.26 15.93
C LEU A 42 13.69 -8.98 16.60
N LEU A 43 14.83 -8.52 16.15
CA LEU A 43 15.35 -7.18 16.44
C LEU A 43 15.29 -6.35 15.17
N ALA A 44 14.67 -5.18 15.22
CA ALA A 44 14.72 -4.19 14.16
C ALA A 44 15.30 -2.89 14.69
N GLY A 45 16.19 -2.27 13.90
CA GLY A 45 16.78 -0.98 14.18
C GLY A 45 16.71 -0.08 12.96
N LYS A 46 16.34 1.19 13.14
CA LYS A 46 16.38 2.22 12.09
C LYS A 46 17.14 3.43 12.60
N LEU A 47 18.12 3.83 11.83
CA LEU A 47 18.88 5.03 12.03
C LEU A 47 18.58 6.02 10.91
N ASN A 48 18.18 7.24 11.27
CA ASN A 48 18.11 8.36 10.32
C ASN A 48 19.08 9.44 10.81
N TYR A 49 19.87 9.94 9.90
CA TYR A 49 20.81 11.02 10.15
C TYR A 49 20.66 12.12 9.11
N LYS A 50 20.26 13.30 9.54
CA LYS A 50 20.18 14.52 8.74
C LYS A 50 21.44 15.35 9.01
N TYR A 51 22.43 15.22 8.13
CA TYR A 51 23.69 15.95 8.29
C TYR A 51 23.46 17.46 8.21
N ASP A 52 22.74 17.89 7.17
CA ASP A 52 22.29 19.25 6.91
C ASP A 52 20.89 19.19 6.27
N ASP A 53 20.36 20.34 5.79
CA ASP A 53 19.05 20.37 5.12
C ASP A 53 19.05 19.64 3.78
N ASP A 54 20.22 19.44 3.19
CA ASP A 54 20.38 18.87 1.87
C ASP A 54 20.81 17.39 1.91
N LEU A 55 21.47 16.91 2.99
CA LEU A 55 21.98 15.53 3.08
C LEU A 55 21.30 14.74 4.18
N SER A 56 20.68 13.66 3.79
CA SER A 56 20.07 12.68 4.68
C SER A 56 20.64 11.29 4.41
N LEU A 57 20.97 10.57 5.48
CA LEU A 57 21.44 9.18 5.47
C LEU A 57 20.49 8.34 6.33
N TRP A 58 20.26 7.10 5.92
CA TRP A 58 19.49 6.17 6.76
C TRP A 58 20.01 4.75 6.64
N GLY A 59 19.83 4.01 7.70
CA GLY A 59 20.09 2.58 7.76
C GLY A 59 18.98 1.86 8.51
N ILE A 60 18.63 0.68 8.04
CA ILE A 60 17.67 -0.22 8.68
C ILE A 60 18.32 -1.58 8.81
N VAL A 61 18.17 -2.20 9.96
CA VAL A 61 18.56 -3.58 10.20
C VAL A 61 17.38 -4.32 10.82
N GLN A 62 17.07 -5.48 10.27
CA GLN A 62 16.15 -6.44 10.86
C GLN A 62 16.87 -7.79 10.94
N THR A 63 16.92 -8.38 12.11
CA THR A 63 17.57 -9.68 12.33
C THR A 63 16.78 -10.54 13.29
N THR A 64 16.90 -11.85 13.14
CA THR A 64 16.33 -12.84 14.04
C THR A 64 17.37 -13.19 15.11
N LEU A 65 17.05 -12.87 16.38
CA LEU A 65 17.91 -13.21 17.53
C LEU A 65 17.72 -14.65 17.98
N ARG A 66 16.52 -15.18 17.84
CA ARG A 66 16.14 -16.54 18.23
C ARG A 66 15.02 -17.03 17.33
N GLU A 67 15.11 -18.26 16.86
CA GLU A 67 14.08 -18.91 16.05
C GLU A 67 13.90 -20.38 16.46
N LYS A 68 12.67 -20.86 16.31
CA LYS A 68 12.33 -22.26 16.46
C LYS A 68 11.22 -22.61 15.49
N ASN A 69 11.52 -23.50 14.53
CA ASN A 69 10.58 -23.95 13.49
C ASN A 69 9.99 -22.82 12.63
N TYR A 70 10.68 -21.70 12.54
CA TYR A 70 10.27 -20.56 11.71
C TYR A 70 11.49 -19.66 11.45
N THR A 71 11.72 -19.34 10.16
CA THR A 71 12.84 -18.49 9.76
C THR A 71 12.28 -17.19 9.21
N TYR A 72 12.74 -16.06 9.75
CA TYR A 72 12.52 -14.74 9.19
C TYR A 72 13.79 -14.26 8.50
N SER A 73 13.66 -13.74 7.30
CA SER A 73 14.79 -13.15 6.60
C SER A 73 15.38 -11.98 7.38
N GLN A 74 16.70 -11.97 7.49
CA GLN A 74 17.44 -10.82 7.99
C GLN A 74 17.55 -9.81 6.85
N ILE A 75 17.23 -8.53 7.12
CA ILE A 75 17.22 -7.49 6.11
C ILE A 75 18.11 -6.34 6.59
N TYR A 76 18.98 -5.90 5.70
CA TYR A 76 19.86 -4.75 5.90
C TYR A 76 19.59 -3.74 4.79
N THR A 77 19.28 -2.50 5.14
CA THR A 77 19.05 -1.42 4.18
C THR A 77 19.94 -0.25 4.52
N VAL A 78 20.55 0.33 3.51
CA VAL A 78 21.26 1.60 3.61
C VAL A 78 20.80 2.54 2.52
N GLY A 79 20.70 3.82 2.83
CA GLY A 79 20.27 4.79 1.84
C GLY A 79 20.83 6.18 2.11
N ALA A 80 20.88 6.96 1.05
CA ALA A 80 21.31 8.35 1.08
C ALA A 80 20.48 9.20 0.11
N SER A 81 20.25 10.45 0.48
CA SER A 81 19.68 11.48 -0.40
C SER A 81 20.47 12.77 -0.23
N LYS A 82 20.89 13.37 -1.32
CA LYS A 82 21.60 14.64 -1.34
C LYS A 82 20.98 15.58 -2.36
N ASP A 83 20.68 16.78 -1.92
CA ASP A 83 20.27 17.90 -2.74
C ASP A 83 21.48 18.84 -2.97
N PHE A 84 21.71 19.22 -4.22
CA PHE A 84 22.83 20.07 -4.63
C PHE A 84 22.33 21.32 -5.32
N PHE A 85 23.09 22.40 -5.22
CA PHE A 85 22.85 23.65 -5.93
C PHE A 85 21.46 24.24 -5.67
N LYS A 86 20.99 24.22 -4.40
CA LYS A 86 19.66 24.69 -4.01
C LYS A 86 18.56 23.98 -4.79
N ASP A 87 18.45 22.66 -4.62
CA ASP A 87 17.45 21.77 -5.24
C ASP A 87 17.52 21.64 -6.77
N LYS A 88 18.59 22.09 -7.41
CA LYS A 88 18.74 21.91 -8.86
C LYS A 88 19.15 20.49 -9.25
N LEU A 89 19.86 19.80 -8.40
CA LEU A 89 20.24 18.40 -8.62
C LEU A 89 19.96 17.61 -7.34
N LYS A 90 19.13 16.58 -7.45
CA LYS A 90 18.81 15.66 -6.39
C LYS A 90 19.29 14.26 -6.72
N LEU A 91 20.06 13.66 -5.82
CA LEU A 91 20.51 12.27 -5.89
C LEU A 91 19.86 11.51 -4.74
N LYS A 92 19.32 10.33 -5.02
CA LYS A 92 18.84 9.37 -4.00
C LYS A 92 19.28 7.98 -4.39
N ALA A 93 19.79 7.23 -3.42
CA ALA A 93 20.09 5.82 -3.59
C ALA A 93 19.73 5.05 -2.31
N GLU A 94 19.25 3.82 -2.48
CA GLU A 94 18.93 2.90 -1.39
C GLU A 94 19.26 1.47 -1.84
N TYR A 95 19.89 0.72 -0.97
CA TYR A 95 20.17 -0.68 -1.18
C TYR A 95 19.73 -1.50 0.02
N SER A 96 19.02 -2.58 -0.25
CA SER A 96 18.58 -3.55 0.75
C SER A 96 19.05 -4.94 0.36
N ILE A 97 19.47 -5.72 1.32
CA ILE A 97 19.85 -7.12 1.14
C ILE A 97 19.23 -7.96 2.25
N ALA A 98 18.76 -9.15 1.90
CA ALA A 98 18.28 -10.15 2.83
C ALA A 98 19.19 -11.40 2.82
N ASP A 99 19.16 -12.18 3.89
CA ASP A 99 19.97 -13.41 4.05
C ASP A 99 19.59 -14.55 3.10
N ASN A 100 18.36 -14.55 2.60
CA ASN A 100 17.88 -15.44 1.54
C ASN A 100 18.38 -15.07 0.14
N LYS A 101 19.30 -14.08 0.04
CA LYS A 101 19.88 -13.49 -1.17
C LYS A 101 18.91 -12.58 -1.95
N ASP A 102 17.74 -12.25 -1.41
CA ASP A 102 16.94 -11.21 -1.98
C ASP A 102 17.64 -9.86 -1.81
N ASP A 103 17.75 -9.10 -2.88
CA ASP A 103 18.34 -7.77 -2.85
C ASP A 103 17.52 -6.78 -3.68
N ASN A 104 17.53 -5.53 -3.25
CA ASN A 104 16.85 -4.43 -3.90
C ASN A 104 17.75 -3.20 -3.92
N LEU A 105 17.98 -2.68 -5.11
CA LEU A 105 18.70 -1.43 -5.33
C LEU A 105 17.77 -0.42 -6.01
N THR A 106 17.63 0.76 -5.44
CA THR A 106 16.99 1.88 -6.11
C THR A 106 17.94 3.06 -6.16
N ALA A 107 18.03 3.70 -7.32
CA ALA A 107 18.78 4.94 -7.50
C ALA A 107 17.97 5.90 -8.36
N ARG A 108 17.99 7.19 -8.04
CA ARG A 108 17.31 8.25 -8.78
C ARG A 108 18.16 9.50 -8.82
N ILE A 109 18.26 10.07 -10.00
CA ILE A 109 18.89 11.37 -10.27
C ILE A 109 17.80 12.27 -10.84
N GLU A 110 17.66 13.46 -10.30
CA GLU A 110 16.74 14.48 -10.80
C GLU A 110 17.49 15.80 -10.96
N LEU A 111 17.46 16.37 -12.14
CA LEU A 111 18.07 17.63 -12.50
C LEU A 111 16.97 18.65 -12.84
N ARG A 112 17.00 19.81 -12.19
CA ARG A 112 16.11 20.96 -12.42
C ARG A 112 16.89 22.18 -12.85
N PRO A 113 17.34 22.25 -14.13
CA PRO A 113 18.16 23.36 -14.61
C PRO A 113 17.41 24.69 -14.51
N PHE A 114 16.09 24.67 -14.70
CA PHE A 114 15.18 25.79 -14.55
C PHE A 114 13.99 25.38 -13.68
N GLY A 115 13.35 26.33 -13.02
CA GLY A 115 12.20 26.06 -12.14
C GLY A 115 11.00 25.40 -12.84
N SER A 116 10.90 25.58 -14.17
CA SER A 116 9.84 25.01 -15.02
C SER A 116 10.20 23.69 -15.69
N TYR A 117 11.45 23.22 -15.61
CA TYR A 117 11.90 22.03 -16.33
C TYR A 117 12.68 21.09 -15.43
N SER A 118 12.33 19.83 -15.45
CA SER A 118 13.08 18.76 -14.77
C SER A 118 13.30 17.56 -15.67
N VAL A 119 14.46 16.96 -15.52
CA VAL A 119 14.83 15.67 -16.12
C VAL A 119 15.19 14.73 -15.00
N TYR A 120 14.75 13.48 -15.07
CA TYR A 120 15.10 12.48 -14.10
C TYR A 120 15.43 11.15 -14.76
N THR A 121 16.30 10.41 -14.12
CA THR A 121 16.55 9.01 -14.41
C THR A 121 16.48 8.21 -13.13
N GLY A 122 15.92 7.01 -13.20
CA GLY A 122 15.83 6.08 -12.10
C GLY A 122 16.24 4.69 -12.53
N TYR A 123 16.86 3.97 -11.62
CA TYR A 123 17.17 2.56 -11.73
C TYR A 123 16.59 1.82 -10.53
N SER A 124 15.95 0.69 -10.76
CA SER A 124 15.51 -0.23 -9.72
C SER A 124 15.89 -1.64 -10.12
N LEU A 125 16.52 -2.35 -9.20
CA LEU A 125 16.82 -3.75 -9.30
C LEU A 125 16.12 -4.44 -8.13
N VAL A 126 15.36 -5.49 -8.42
CA VAL A 126 14.80 -6.41 -7.44
C VAL A 126 15.26 -7.81 -7.81
N ASN A 127 15.85 -8.51 -6.88
CA ASN A 127 16.24 -9.90 -7.04
C ASN A 127 15.66 -10.67 -5.85
N ASP A 128 14.77 -11.59 -6.10
CA ASP A 128 14.05 -12.36 -5.11
C ASP A 128 13.85 -13.83 -5.56
N SER A 129 13.04 -14.58 -4.83
CA SER A 129 12.74 -15.99 -5.13
C SER A 129 12.02 -16.19 -6.47
N GLU A 130 11.35 -15.16 -7.00
CA GLU A 130 10.66 -15.19 -8.30
C GLU A 130 11.62 -14.89 -9.45
N GLY A 131 12.79 -14.30 -9.14
CA GLY A 131 13.84 -14.00 -10.11
C GLY A 131 14.34 -12.56 -10.03
N LYS A 132 14.99 -12.14 -11.12
CA LYS A 132 15.61 -10.82 -11.19
C LYS A 132 14.81 -9.88 -12.09
N SER A 133 14.38 -8.75 -11.53
CA SER A 133 13.72 -7.65 -12.23
C SER A 133 14.58 -6.40 -12.25
N ASP A 134 14.80 -5.84 -13.45
CA ASP A 134 15.52 -4.59 -13.67
C ASP A 134 14.56 -3.55 -14.29
N LYS A 135 14.52 -2.35 -13.72
CA LYS A 135 13.76 -1.23 -14.29
C LYS A 135 14.64 0.00 -14.44
N VAL A 136 14.70 0.55 -15.63
CA VAL A 136 15.29 1.86 -15.92
C VAL A 136 14.18 2.81 -16.33
N VAL A 137 14.16 3.99 -15.75
CA VAL A 137 13.22 5.05 -16.10
C VAL A 137 14.01 6.29 -16.49
N PHE A 138 13.65 6.89 -17.59
CA PHE A 138 14.12 8.22 -18.00
C PHE A 138 12.91 9.09 -18.28
N GLY A 139 12.83 10.24 -17.65
CA GLY A 139 11.68 11.11 -17.81
C GLY A 139 12.05 12.59 -17.77
N GLN A 140 11.14 13.39 -18.31
CA GLN A 140 11.22 14.84 -18.28
C GLN A 140 9.84 15.45 -18.06
N ASN A 141 9.84 16.56 -17.32
CA ASN A 141 8.64 17.37 -17.11
C ASN A 141 8.96 18.81 -17.48
N TYR A 142 8.07 19.45 -18.20
CA TYR A 142 8.18 20.84 -18.58
C TYR A 142 6.87 21.57 -18.29
N GLN A 143 6.94 22.54 -17.37
CA GLN A 143 5.86 23.47 -17.09
C GLN A 143 5.93 24.62 -18.08
N VAL A 144 5.18 24.51 -19.18
CA VAL A 144 5.18 25.51 -20.28
C VAL A 144 4.64 26.84 -19.82
N THR A 145 3.54 26.80 -19.04
CA THR A 145 2.98 27.95 -18.33
C THR A 145 2.64 27.56 -16.90
N LYS A 146 2.23 28.49 -16.05
CA LYS A 146 1.76 28.16 -14.69
C LYS A 146 0.58 27.15 -14.67
N ASP A 147 -0.16 27.06 -15.78
CA ASP A 147 -1.38 26.25 -15.88
C ASP A 147 -1.24 25.08 -16.86
N PHE A 148 -0.18 25.02 -17.66
CA PHE A 148 0.00 24.00 -18.69
C PHE A 148 1.37 23.31 -18.56
N GLY A 149 1.36 22.00 -18.36
CA GLY A 149 2.54 21.15 -18.27
C GLY A 149 2.50 19.99 -19.25
N ILE A 150 3.67 19.54 -19.68
CA ILE A 150 3.87 18.37 -20.50
C ILE A 150 4.91 17.48 -19.85
N TYR A 151 4.79 16.16 -20.06
CA TYR A 151 5.79 15.19 -19.62
C TYR A 151 6.01 14.11 -20.66
N SER A 152 7.20 13.52 -20.61
CA SER A 152 7.47 12.26 -21.29
C SER A 152 8.28 11.35 -20.39
N GLU A 153 8.06 10.06 -20.51
CA GLU A 153 8.79 9.03 -19.76
C GLU A 153 9.03 7.82 -20.62
N HIS A 154 10.26 7.28 -20.55
CA HIS A 154 10.66 6.03 -21.16
C HIS A 154 10.99 5.05 -20.05
N GLN A 155 10.40 3.87 -20.10
CA GLN A 155 10.64 2.79 -19.14
C GLN A 155 11.17 1.57 -19.89
N LEU A 156 12.26 1.02 -19.39
CA LEU A 156 12.80 -0.27 -19.78
C LEU A 156 12.63 -1.20 -18.58
N LEU A 157 11.84 -2.22 -18.72
CA LEU A 157 11.58 -3.22 -17.68
C LEU A 157 12.06 -4.58 -18.19
N LYS A 158 12.75 -5.29 -17.33
CA LYS A 158 13.14 -6.67 -17.57
C LYS A 158 12.76 -7.47 -16.32
N ASP A 159 11.78 -8.32 -16.46
CA ASP A 159 11.33 -9.26 -15.46
C ASP A 159 11.75 -10.68 -15.82
N PRO A 160 11.64 -11.67 -14.89
CA PRO A 160 11.88 -13.07 -15.19
C PRO A 160 11.04 -13.58 -16.36
N ASP A 161 9.80 -13.09 -16.50
CA ASP A 161 8.83 -13.58 -17.47
C ASP A 161 8.73 -12.71 -18.72
N ALA A 162 9.17 -11.43 -18.67
CA ALA A 162 8.99 -10.51 -19.77
C ALA A 162 10.06 -9.41 -19.82
N ARG A 163 10.21 -8.81 -21.00
CA ARG A 163 10.92 -7.54 -21.20
C ARG A 163 9.98 -6.55 -21.86
N SER A 164 9.92 -5.33 -21.33
CA SER A 164 9.10 -4.30 -21.94
C SER A 164 9.85 -2.99 -22.11
N THR A 165 9.55 -2.32 -23.22
CA THR A 165 9.94 -0.93 -23.47
C THR A 165 8.67 -0.13 -23.60
N ILE A 166 8.49 0.85 -22.73
CA ILE A 166 7.26 1.64 -22.63
C ILE A 166 7.63 3.11 -22.73
N GLU A 167 6.93 3.83 -23.58
CA GLU A 167 7.00 5.27 -23.74
C GLU A 167 5.67 5.88 -23.31
N ALA A 168 5.70 6.88 -22.45
CA ALA A 168 4.54 7.61 -22.00
C ALA A 168 4.70 9.11 -22.28
N TYR A 169 3.66 9.73 -22.77
CA TYR A 169 3.59 11.16 -23.04
C TYR A 169 2.30 11.69 -22.44
N GLY A 170 2.36 12.87 -21.82
CA GLY A 170 1.15 13.43 -21.29
C GLY A 170 1.19 14.93 -21.18
N ILE A 171 0.00 15.48 -21.08
CA ILE A 171 -0.25 16.89 -20.85
C ILE A 171 -1.12 17.04 -19.61
N SER A 172 -0.92 18.12 -18.89
CA SER A 172 -1.76 18.54 -17.77
C SER A 172 -2.15 19.99 -17.95
N TYR A 173 -3.41 20.30 -17.76
CA TYR A 173 -3.95 21.65 -17.88
C TYR A 173 -4.77 22.01 -16.64
N LYS A 174 -4.34 23.04 -15.98
CA LYS A 174 -5.03 23.66 -14.84
C LYS A 174 -6.07 24.66 -15.35
N VAL A 175 -7.30 24.20 -15.47
CA VAL A 175 -8.42 25.01 -15.98
C VAL A 175 -8.75 26.16 -15.02
N LYS A 176 -8.64 25.88 -13.72
CA LYS A 176 -8.78 26.81 -12.58
C LYS A 176 -7.88 26.35 -11.45
N ASP A 177 -7.65 27.19 -10.44
CA ASP A 177 -6.80 26.84 -9.29
C ASP A 177 -7.17 25.52 -8.60
N ASN A 178 -8.42 25.11 -8.72
CA ASN A 178 -8.97 23.93 -8.10
C ASN A 178 -9.38 22.83 -9.09
N TYR A 179 -9.11 22.98 -10.40
CA TYR A 179 -9.52 22.02 -11.42
C TYR A 179 -8.42 21.77 -12.44
N THR A 180 -7.96 20.52 -12.51
CA THR A 180 -6.91 20.08 -13.42
C THR A 180 -7.43 18.95 -14.29
N LEU A 181 -7.12 19.01 -15.57
CA LEU A 181 -7.34 17.96 -16.56
C LEU A 181 -6.01 17.40 -17.02
N GLY A 182 -5.96 16.10 -17.34
CA GLY A 182 -4.80 15.46 -17.91
C GLY A 182 -5.18 14.47 -19.01
N ILE A 183 -4.33 14.40 -20.02
CA ILE A 183 -4.40 13.40 -21.08
C ILE A 183 -3.02 12.75 -21.17
N ALA A 184 -2.97 11.43 -21.26
CA ALA A 184 -1.72 10.73 -21.51
C ALA A 184 -1.92 9.65 -22.57
N TYR A 185 -0.86 9.43 -23.33
CA TYR A 185 -0.71 8.36 -24.31
C TYR A 185 0.49 7.51 -23.92
N GLN A 186 0.33 6.22 -23.99
CA GLN A 186 1.38 5.24 -23.73
C GLN A 186 1.46 4.27 -24.89
N GLN A 187 2.69 3.93 -25.29
CA GLN A 187 2.94 2.87 -26.25
C GLN A 187 4.16 2.06 -25.81
N GLY A 188 4.21 0.81 -26.24
CA GLY A 188 5.35 -0.03 -25.91
C GLY A 188 5.31 -1.38 -26.62
N VAL A 189 6.40 -2.13 -26.39
CA VAL A 189 6.54 -3.51 -26.82
C VAL A 189 6.82 -4.34 -25.57
N VAL A 190 6.09 -5.43 -25.43
CA VAL A 190 6.29 -6.44 -24.38
C VAL A 190 6.73 -7.72 -25.06
N ASN A 191 7.85 -8.27 -24.62
CA ASN A 191 8.39 -9.54 -25.10
C ASN A 191 8.35 -10.52 -23.93
N GLU A 192 7.45 -11.48 -23.97
CA GLU A 192 7.36 -12.55 -22.99
C GLU A 192 8.44 -13.60 -23.24
N ASN A 193 9.01 -14.15 -22.18
CA ASN A 193 10.06 -15.18 -22.31
C ASN A 193 9.56 -16.47 -22.95
N ALA A 194 8.25 -16.71 -22.93
CA ALA A 194 7.60 -17.79 -23.68
C ALA A 194 7.61 -17.61 -25.20
N GLY A 195 8.20 -16.51 -25.70
CA GLY A 195 8.42 -16.25 -27.12
C GLY A 195 7.37 -15.37 -27.78
N GLU A 196 6.36 -14.91 -27.08
CA GLU A 196 5.38 -13.97 -27.60
C GLU A 196 5.88 -12.53 -27.48
N SER A 197 5.73 -11.74 -28.56
CA SER A 197 6.01 -10.30 -28.56
C SER A 197 4.77 -9.56 -29.03
N TYR A 198 4.33 -8.60 -28.25
CA TYR A 198 3.15 -7.83 -28.58
C TYR A 198 3.33 -6.32 -28.35
N LYS A 199 2.50 -5.56 -29.04
CA LYS A 199 2.45 -4.10 -28.92
C LYS A 199 1.32 -3.71 -27.96
N ARG A 200 1.68 -2.86 -26.98
CA ARG A 200 0.76 -2.22 -26.05
C ARG A 200 0.55 -0.77 -26.44
N ARG A 201 -0.69 -0.30 -26.40
CA ARG A 201 -1.05 1.11 -26.52
C ARG A 201 -2.12 1.44 -25.51
N ALA A 202 -2.01 2.62 -24.89
CA ALA A 202 -3.03 3.09 -23.95
C ALA A 202 -3.23 4.59 -24.11
N VAL A 203 -4.47 5.02 -23.93
CA VAL A 203 -4.86 6.43 -23.77
C VAL A 203 -5.53 6.60 -22.43
N SER A 204 -5.14 7.60 -21.66
CA SER A 204 -5.79 7.90 -20.40
C SER A 204 -6.23 9.36 -20.31
N LEU A 205 -7.38 9.55 -19.67
CA LEU A 205 -7.94 10.85 -19.31
C LEU A 205 -7.99 10.93 -17.79
N SER A 206 -7.60 12.06 -17.22
CA SER A 206 -7.69 12.29 -15.80
C SER A 206 -8.28 13.65 -15.50
N SER A 207 -9.02 13.74 -14.40
CA SER A 207 -9.49 15.00 -13.86
C SER A 207 -9.33 15.04 -12.34
N SER A 208 -8.98 16.18 -11.82
CA SER A 208 -8.91 16.42 -10.39
C SER A 208 -9.55 17.77 -10.06
N TYR A 209 -10.54 17.73 -9.18
CA TYR A 209 -11.18 18.90 -8.63
C TYR A 209 -10.98 18.91 -7.11
N ASP A 210 -10.38 19.97 -6.57
CA ASP A 210 -10.09 20.09 -5.15
C ASP A 210 -10.54 21.47 -4.63
N LYS A 211 -11.60 21.48 -3.87
CA LYS A 211 -12.11 22.66 -3.17
C LYS A 211 -12.37 22.30 -1.71
N SER A 212 -12.28 23.25 -0.80
CA SER A 212 -12.30 23.06 0.67
C SER A 212 -13.34 22.07 1.22
N LYS A 213 -14.49 21.95 0.57
CA LYS A 213 -15.58 21.03 0.98
C LYS A 213 -15.72 19.78 0.11
N PHE A 214 -15.05 19.75 -1.04
CA PHE A 214 -15.30 18.74 -2.05
C PHE A 214 -14.01 18.42 -2.81
N LYS A 215 -13.68 17.14 -2.90
CA LYS A 215 -12.57 16.65 -3.72
C LYS A 215 -13.05 15.51 -4.60
N LEU A 216 -12.75 15.60 -5.89
CA LEU A 216 -13.07 14.57 -6.88
C LEU A 216 -11.80 14.28 -7.67
N THR A 217 -11.49 13.02 -7.85
CA THR A 217 -10.41 12.54 -8.74
C THR A 217 -10.97 11.44 -9.61
N ASN A 218 -10.73 11.54 -10.91
CA ASN A 218 -11.15 10.53 -11.88
C ASN A 218 -9.98 10.22 -12.80
N LYS A 219 -9.81 8.97 -13.15
CA LYS A 219 -8.96 8.50 -14.23
C LYS A 219 -9.73 7.47 -15.04
N PHE A 220 -9.69 7.60 -16.34
CA PHE A 220 -10.15 6.61 -17.29
C PHE A 220 -8.98 6.24 -18.19
N GLU A 221 -8.80 4.95 -18.47
CA GLU A 221 -7.77 4.43 -19.35
C GLU A 221 -8.37 3.39 -20.28
N TYR A 222 -8.04 3.50 -21.57
CA TYR A 222 -8.30 2.50 -22.58
C TYR A 222 -6.97 1.96 -23.08
N ARG A 223 -6.79 0.65 -23.00
CA ARG A 223 -5.56 -0.05 -23.39
C ARG A 223 -5.85 -1.16 -24.38
N ILE A 224 -4.94 -1.34 -25.32
CA ILE A 224 -4.95 -2.41 -26.31
C ILE A 224 -3.62 -3.14 -26.24
N ASP A 225 -3.67 -4.46 -26.07
CA ASP A 225 -2.56 -5.39 -26.14
C ASP A 225 -2.75 -6.30 -27.36
N ASN A 226 -1.97 -6.08 -28.42
CA ASN A 226 -2.06 -6.86 -29.67
C ASN A 226 -1.15 -8.10 -29.55
N LYS A 227 -1.67 -9.17 -28.98
CA LYS A 227 -1.00 -10.48 -28.85
C LYS A 227 -1.31 -11.31 -30.09
N SER A 228 -0.42 -12.25 -30.44
CA SER A 228 -0.65 -13.16 -31.57
C SER A 228 -1.78 -14.16 -31.31
N SER A 229 -1.95 -14.55 -30.06
CA SER A 229 -2.97 -15.49 -29.60
C SER A 229 -4.28 -14.83 -29.21
N LEU A 230 -4.27 -13.53 -28.87
CA LEU A 230 -5.41 -12.83 -28.31
C LEU A 230 -5.24 -11.31 -28.45
N ASN A 231 -6.18 -10.65 -29.12
CA ASN A 231 -6.23 -9.19 -29.16
C ASN A 231 -7.05 -8.66 -27.98
N GLU A 232 -6.36 -8.24 -26.93
CA GLU A 232 -6.99 -7.82 -25.69
C GLU A 232 -7.22 -6.32 -25.67
N GLU A 233 -8.43 -5.91 -25.28
CA GLU A 233 -8.74 -4.53 -24.91
C GLU A 233 -9.14 -4.43 -23.45
N THR A 234 -8.60 -3.42 -22.75
CA THR A 234 -8.86 -3.21 -21.34
C THR A 234 -9.36 -1.78 -21.11
N TYR A 235 -10.44 -1.67 -20.37
CA TYR A 235 -11.00 -0.41 -19.86
C TYR A 235 -10.76 -0.36 -18.35
N VAL A 236 -10.14 0.72 -17.88
CA VAL A 236 -9.90 0.94 -16.45
C VAL A 236 -10.46 2.28 -16.05
N THR A 237 -11.19 2.35 -14.95
CA THR A 237 -11.57 3.62 -14.33
C THR A 237 -11.30 3.59 -12.83
N THR A 238 -10.71 4.68 -12.35
CA THR A 238 -10.42 4.90 -10.92
C THR A 238 -11.05 6.23 -10.51
N ASN A 239 -11.92 6.20 -9.53
CA ASN A 239 -12.68 7.36 -9.09
C ASN A 239 -12.59 7.53 -7.59
N GLY A 240 -12.25 8.72 -7.14
CA GLY A 240 -12.18 9.08 -5.74
C GLY A 240 -13.02 10.32 -5.44
N PHE A 241 -13.81 10.24 -4.40
CA PHE A 241 -14.69 11.29 -3.96
C PHE A 241 -14.53 11.52 -2.46
N SER A 242 -14.42 12.79 -2.05
CA SER A 242 -14.43 13.19 -0.64
C SER A 242 -15.26 14.46 -0.48
N VAL A 243 -16.17 14.46 0.47
CA VAL A 243 -17.02 15.61 0.77
C VAL A 243 -17.06 15.90 2.26
N ARG A 244 -16.92 17.17 2.62
CA ARG A 244 -17.21 17.67 3.95
C ARG A 244 -18.69 18.07 3.98
N LEU A 245 -19.54 17.17 4.48
CA LEU A 245 -20.99 17.41 4.59
C LEU A 245 -21.30 18.47 5.63
N THR A 246 -20.60 18.39 6.77
CA THR A 246 -20.61 19.40 7.83
C THR A 246 -19.20 19.58 8.37
N ASP A 247 -18.98 20.51 9.29
CA ASP A 247 -17.68 20.64 9.97
C ASP A 247 -17.30 19.42 10.80
N SER A 248 -18.30 18.60 11.16
CA SER A 248 -18.14 17.37 11.95
C SER A 248 -18.19 16.09 11.13
N LEU A 249 -18.69 16.11 9.89
CA LEU A 249 -18.96 14.93 9.08
C LEU A 249 -18.31 15.02 7.71
N ARG A 250 -17.49 14.02 7.38
CA ARG A 250 -16.89 13.83 6.07
C ARG A 250 -17.32 12.50 5.49
N GLY A 251 -17.74 12.50 4.23
CA GLY A 251 -17.97 11.32 3.41
C GLY A 251 -16.81 11.05 2.47
N LEU A 252 -16.56 9.78 2.18
CA LEU A 252 -15.53 9.26 1.27
C LEU A 252 -16.17 8.19 0.39
N ALA A 253 -15.84 8.18 -0.89
CA ALA A 253 -16.20 7.08 -1.78
C ALA A 253 -15.07 6.88 -2.80
N ASN A 254 -14.71 5.64 -3.06
CA ASN A 254 -13.83 5.24 -4.15
C ASN A 254 -14.52 4.16 -4.96
N PHE A 255 -14.32 4.21 -6.28
CA PHE A 255 -14.82 3.21 -7.21
C PHE A 255 -13.76 2.93 -8.26
N ASP A 256 -13.27 1.70 -8.27
CA ASP A 256 -12.32 1.19 -9.23
C ASP A 256 -12.99 0.10 -10.05
N TYR A 257 -12.84 0.17 -11.38
CA TYR A 257 -13.39 -0.81 -12.29
C TYR A 257 -12.41 -1.08 -13.41
N SER A 258 -12.23 -2.35 -13.74
CA SER A 258 -11.45 -2.81 -14.87
C SER A 258 -12.18 -3.94 -15.58
N ILE A 259 -12.17 -3.93 -16.90
CA ILE A 259 -12.66 -5.03 -17.72
C ILE A 259 -11.72 -5.22 -18.91
N SER A 260 -11.27 -6.45 -19.09
CA SER A 260 -10.50 -6.90 -20.24
C SER A 260 -11.37 -7.82 -21.11
N ARG A 261 -11.32 -7.61 -22.43
CA ARG A 261 -12.08 -8.40 -23.42
C ARG A 261 -11.19 -8.78 -24.58
N ASP A 262 -11.52 -9.89 -25.20
CA ASP A 262 -11.04 -10.22 -26.54
C ASP A 262 -11.75 -9.35 -27.56
N ARG A 263 -11.00 -8.61 -28.37
CA ARG A 263 -11.56 -7.71 -29.40
C ARG A 263 -12.19 -8.43 -30.57
N GLU A 264 -11.86 -9.70 -30.81
CA GLU A 264 -12.39 -10.47 -31.94
C GLU A 264 -13.72 -11.14 -31.57
N THR A 265 -13.81 -11.67 -30.37
CA THR A 265 -14.99 -12.42 -29.90
C THR A 265 -15.91 -11.60 -28.99
N ASP A 266 -15.44 -10.44 -28.49
CA ASP A 266 -16.08 -9.61 -27.43
C ASP A 266 -16.31 -10.38 -26.11
N GLU A 267 -15.62 -11.51 -25.93
CA GLU A 267 -15.69 -12.28 -24.71
C GLU A 267 -14.92 -11.59 -23.58
N THR A 268 -15.50 -11.56 -22.38
CA THR A 268 -14.82 -11.04 -21.19
C THR A 268 -13.75 -12.02 -20.74
N ILE A 269 -12.51 -11.53 -20.61
CA ILE A 269 -11.36 -12.28 -20.11
C ILE A 269 -11.24 -12.10 -18.62
N GLU A 270 -11.28 -10.85 -18.14
CA GLU A 270 -11.16 -10.48 -16.74
C GLU A 270 -12.09 -9.29 -16.44
N ARG A 271 -12.66 -9.30 -15.24
CA ARG A 271 -13.41 -8.16 -14.71
C ARG A 271 -13.04 -7.96 -13.25
N TYR A 272 -12.79 -6.73 -12.89
CA TYR A 272 -12.58 -6.31 -11.51
C TYR A 272 -13.45 -5.11 -11.18
N SER A 273 -14.08 -5.12 -10.02
CA SER A 273 -14.74 -3.94 -9.48
C SER A 273 -14.52 -3.85 -7.96
N GLU A 274 -14.20 -2.66 -7.51
CA GLU A 274 -14.12 -2.33 -6.08
C GLU A 274 -14.90 -1.05 -5.82
N ALA A 275 -15.84 -1.12 -4.90
CA ALA A 275 -16.55 0.03 -4.36
C ALA A 275 -16.25 0.15 -2.85
N ASN A 276 -15.81 1.33 -2.43
CA ASN A 276 -15.48 1.62 -1.04
C ASN A 276 -16.18 2.93 -0.65
N VAL A 277 -17.11 2.86 0.31
CA VAL A 277 -17.85 4.01 0.83
C VAL A 277 -17.63 4.11 2.32
N GLY A 278 -17.33 5.30 2.80
CA GLY A 278 -17.06 5.52 4.21
C GLY A 278 -17.46 6.91 4.69
N PHE A 279 -17.51 7.04 5.99
CA PHE A 279 -17.69 8.33 6.64
C PHE A 279 -16.80 8.45 7.87
N ALA A 280 -16.40 9.68 8.16
CA ALA A 280 -15.71 10.04 9.39
C ALA A 280 -16.51 11.15 10.08
N PHE A 281 -16.87 10.92 11.33
CA PHE A 281 -17.62 11.86 12.15
C PHE A 281 -16.80 12.25 13.38
N ARG A 282 -16.55 13.55 13.55
CA ARG A 282 -15.88 14.13 14.71
C ARG A 282 -16.55 15.47 15.05
N PRO A 283 -17.40 15.54 16.08
CA PRO A 283 -18.10 16.76 16.45
C PRO A 283 -17.12 17.89 16.80
N VAL A 284 -17.31 19.07 16.21
CA VAL A 284 -16.48 20.26 16.51
C VAL A 284 -16.67 20.73 17.93
N THR A 285 -17.89 20.60 18.47
CA THR A 285 -18.25 20.99 19.83
C THR A 285 -17.82 19.95 20.88
N ASN A 286 -17.55 18.73 20.46
CA ASN A 286 -17.13 17.63 21.35
C ASN A 286 -15.95 16.88 20.76
N ASN A 287 -14.74 17.37 21.02
CA ASN A 287 -13.49 16.75 20.61
C ASN A 287 -13.24 15.32 21.17
N ARG A 288 -14.16 14.81 21.98
CA ARG A 288 -14.01 13.53 22.68
C ARG A 288 -14.45 12.34 21.84
N LEU A 289 -15.34 12.56 20.86
CA LEU A 289 -15.92 11.49 20.04
C LEU A 289 -15.33 11.51 18.63
N ALA A 290 -14.91 10.34 18.14
CA ALA A 290 -14.60 10.09 16.74
C ALA A 290 -15.23 8.77 16.31
N ILE A 291 -15.95 8.77 15.20
CA ILE A 291 -16.58 7.60 14.60
C ILE A 291 -16.10 7.47 13.16
N LEU A 292 -15.70 6.27 12.77
CA LEU A 292 -15.37 5.89 11.41
C LEU A 292 -16.28 4.73 11.00
N GLY A 293 -16.88 4.81 9.82
CA GLY A 293 -17.59 3.70 9.20
C GLY A 293 -17.12 3.50 7.78
N ARG A 294 -16.98 2.24 7.34
CA ARG A 294 -16.57 1.88 5.99
C ARG A 294 -17.29 0.63 5.53
N TYR A 295 -17.72 0.65 4.29
CA TYR A 295 -18.19 -0.52 3.55
C TYR A 295 -17.36 -0.67 2.29
N ARG A 296 -16.94 -1.89 1.99
CA ARG A 296 -16.16 -2.23 0.80
C ARG A 296 -16.76 -3.46 0.13
N ASN A 297 -17.01 -3.34 -1.16
CA ASN A 297 -17.43 -4.45 -2.02
C ASN A 297 -16.36 -4.68 -3.08
N ILE A 298 -15.92 -5.91 -3.25
CA ILE A 298 -14.93 -6.33 -4.24
C ILE A 298 -15.54 -7.48 -5.02
N GLN A 299 -15.47 -7.39 -6.34
CA GLN A 299 -15.85 -8.46 -7.25
C GLN A 299 -14.74 -8.65 -8.27
N GLN A 300 -14.31 -9.87 -8.46
CA GLN A 300 -13.32 -10.25 -9.45
C GLN A 300 -13.80 -11.50 -10.17
N GLU A 301 -13.71 -11.47 -11.50
CA GLU A 301 -13.98 -12.57 -12.42
C GLU A 301 -12.74 -12.73 -13.29
N ASP A 302 -12.16 -13.92 -13.33
CA ASP A 302 -10.97 -14.22 -14.13
C ASP A 302 -11.23 -15.49 -14.96
N LYS A 303 -11.27 -15.34 -16.29
CA LYS A 303 -11.48 -16.40 -17.27
C LYS A 303 -10.21 -16.77 -18.06
N THR A 304 -9.05 -16.27 -17.64
CA THR A 304 -7.78 -16.51 -18.32
C THR A 304 -7.35 -17.97 -18.28
N SER A 305 -7.74 -18.68 -17.22
CA SER A 305 -7.49 -20.11 -17.09
C SER A 305 -8.75 -20.92 -17.44
N ARG A 306 -8.64 -21.77 -18.44
CA ARG A 306 -9.74 -22.70 -18.81
C ARG A 306 -10.03 -23.76 -17.74
N THR A 307 -9.13 -23.94 -16.79
CA THR A 307 -9.19 -24.99 -15.75
C THR A 307 -9.43 -24.46 -14.35
N ASN A 308 -9.24 -23.15 -14.11
CA ASN A 308 -9.40 -22.55 -12.77
C ASN A 308 -9.96 -21.12 -12.89
N VAL A 309 -11.20 -21.00 -13.34
CA VAL A 309 -11.90 -19.71 -13.27
C VAL A 309 -12.13 -19.41 -11.79
N THR A 310 -11.52 -18.34 -11.30
CA THR A 310 -11.67 -17.91 -9.91
C THR A 310 -12.50 -16.64 -9.87
N ASP A 311 -13.77 -16.79 -9.59
CA ASP A 311 -14.61 -15.63 -9.30
C ASP A 311 -14.59 -15.39 -7.79
N GLN A 312 -14.41 -14.13 -7.40
CA GLN A 312 -14.40 -13.73 -6.00
C GLN A 312 -15.43 -12.62 -5.76
N LYS A 313 -16.22 -12.76 -4.72
CA LYS A 313 -17.07 -11.71 -4.19
C LYS A 313 -16.74 -11.49 -2.73
N LYS A 314 -16.39 -10.26 -2.34
CA LYS A 314 -16.06 -9.91 -0.96
C LYS A 314 -16.82 -8.66 -0.54
N GLU A 315 -17.50 -8.75 0.58
CA GLU A 315 -18.17 -7.64 1.24
C GLU A 315 -17.55 -7.44 2.62
N ILE A 316 -17.10 -6.23 2.91
CA ILE A 316 -16.44 -5.90 4.18
C ILE A 316 -17.11 -4.68 4.77
N PHE A 317 -17.65 -4.84 5.95
CA PHE A 317 -18.14 -3.75 6.78
C PHE A 317 -17.20 -3.52 7.95
N GLU A 318 -16.90 -2.26 8.26
CA GLU A 318 -16.03 -1.89 9.37
C GLU A 318 -16.57 -0.63 10.05
N ALA A 319 -16.62 -0.65 11.38
CA ALA A 319 -16.94 0.53 12.17
C ALA A 319 -15.97 0.63 13.36
N GLU A 320 -15.53 1.84 13.63
CA GLU A 320 -14.67 2.17 14.75
C GLU A 320 -15.21 3.39 15.48
N VAL A 321 -15.22 3.33 16.79
CA VAL A 321 -15.61 4.43 17.68
C VAL A 321 -14.50 4.66 18.69
N ASN A 322 -14.04 5.89 18.80
CA ASN A 322 -13.10 6.32 19.82
C ASN A 322 -13.72 7.42 20.67
N TYR A 323 -13.68 7.26 21.99
CA TYR A 323 -14.25 8.21 22.93
C TYR A 323 -13.26 8.55 24.07
N LYS A 324 -12.97 9.83 24.24
CA LYS A 324 -12.17 10.33 25.36
C LYS A 324 -13.07 10.51 26.58
N LEU A 325 -12.99 9.58 27.53
CA LEU A 325 -13.73 9.65 28.80
C LEU A 325 -13.26 10.84 29.64
N SER A 326 -11.95 11.11 29.64
CA SER A 326 -11.33 12.24 30.33
C SER A 326 -10.05 12.66 29.59
N ASN A 327 -9.30 13.61 30.15
CA ASN A 327 -7.98 13.99 29.61
C ASN A 327 -6.94 12.86 29.75
N LYS A 328 -7.23 11.83 30.53
CA LYS A 328 -6.33 10.70 30.79
C LYS A 328 -6.83 9.37 30.21
N TRP A 329 -8.12 9.21 30.02
CA TRP A 329 -8.74 7.96 29.62
C TRP A 329 -9.38 8.09 28.24
N SER A 330 -9.08 7.15 27.35
CA SER A 330 -9.83 6.95 26.11
C SER A 330 -10.23 5.48 25.94
N ILE A 331 -11.41 5.27 25.40
CA ILE A 331 -11.94 3.95 25.05
C ILE A 331 -12.21 3.90 23.55
N GLY A 332 -11.81 2.81 22.91
CA GLY A 332 -12.07 2.51 21.52
C GLY A 332 -12.82 1.20 21.36
N GLY A 333 -13.72 1.15 20.39
CA GLY A 333 -14.41 -0.05 19.96
C GLY A 333 -14.28 -0.21 18.46
N ARG A 334 -14.03 -1.42 17.97
CA ARG A 334 -13.98 -1.76 16.56
C ARG A 334 -14.80 -3.00 16.28
N ILE A 335 -15.62 -2.95 15.24
CA ILE A 335 -16.29 -4.10 14.67
C ILE A 335 -15.94 -4.18 13.20
N ALA A 336 -15.66 -5.37 12.70
CA ALA A 336 -15.53 -5.62 11.28
C ALA A 336 -16.21 -6.95 10.95
N TYR A 337 -16.87 -6.97 9.80
CA TYR A 337 -17.52 -8.16 9.26
C TYR A 337 -17.05 -8.33 7.82
N LYS A 338 -16.59 -9.52 7.48
CA LYS A 338 -16.23 -9.94 6.13
C LYS A 338 -17.14 -11.07 5.71
N ASP A 339 -17.73 -10.95 4.55
CA ASP A 339 -18.37 -12.02 3.81
C ASP A 339 -17.66 -12.19 2.48
N ALA A 340 -17.14 -13.38 2.19
CA ALA A 340 -16.41 -13.65 0.97
C ALA A 340 -16.82 -14.99 0.42
N GLN A 341 -17.05 -15.02 -0.90
CA GLN A 341 -17.34 -16.21 -1.68
C GLN A 341 -16.29 -16.32 -2.78
N GLU A 342 -15.75 -17.52 -2.94
CA GLU A 342 -14.81 -17.86 -4.00
C GLU A 342 -15.39 -19.03 -4.79
N TYR A 343 -15.45 -18.87 -6.11
CA TYR A 343 -16.01 -19.85 -7.03
C TYR A 343 -14.91 -20.44 -7.87
N TYR A 344 -14.78 -21.75 -7.84
CA TYR A 344 -13.82 -22.50 -8.63
C TYR A 344 -14.57 -23.39 -9.62
N THR A 345 -14.20 -23.35 -10.89
CA THR A 345 -14.68 -24.32 -11.87
C THR A 345 -13.65 -25.42 -12.02
N THR A 346 -14.04 -26.66 -11.71
CA THR A 346 -13.18 -27.83 -11.87
C THR A 346 -13.00 -28.18 -13.35
N GLU A 347 -11.99 -29.01 -13.67
CA GLU A 347 -11.76 -29.52 -15.03
C GLU A 347 -12.97 -30.28 -15.60
N LEU A 348 -13.83 -30.82 -14.73
CA LEU A 348 -15.06 -31.52 -15.09
C LEU A 348 -16.26 -30.58 -15.31
N GLY A 349 -16.07 -29.27 -15.12
CA GLY A 349 -17.10 -28.25 -15.28
C GLY A 349 -17.99 -28.04 -14.05
N ASP A 350 -17.70 -28.74 -12.93
CA ASP A 350 -18.40 -28.53 -11.67
C ASP A 350 -17.94 -27.21 -11.00
N THR A 351 -18.85 -26.47 -10.43
CA THR A 351 -18.53 -25.26 -9.67
C THR A 351 -18.47 -25.57 -8.18
N LEU A 352 -17.30 -25.35 -7.58
CA LEU A 352 -17.09 -25.41 -6.13
C LEU A 352 -17.17 -24.00 -5.55
N THR A 353 -18.01 -23.80 -4.56
CA THR A 353 -18.10 -22.52 -3.82
C THR A 353 -17.44 -22.69 -2.46
N ILE A 354 -16.53 -21.78 -2.13
CA ILE A 354 -15.92 -21.70 -0.81
C ILE A 354 -16.39 -20.41 -0.15
N ASP A 355 -17.16 -20.55 0.91
CA ASP A 355 -17.57 -19.43 1.76
C ASP A 355 -16.52 -19.15 2.83
N ASN A 356 -16.18 -17.87 3.02
CA ASN A 356 -15.21 -17.42 4.01
C ASN A 356 -15.74 -16.16 4.71
N SER A 357 -16.55 -16.38 5.74
CA SER A 357 -17.18 -15.30 6.51
C SER A 357 -16.55 -15.17 7.89
N ALA A 358 -16.17 -13.96 8.27
CA ALA A 358 -15.53 -13.71 9.56
C ALA A 358 -16.04 -12.43 10.21
N ALA A 359 -16.09 -12.42 11.54
CA ALA A 359 -16.42 -11.25 12.34
C ALA A 359 -15.30 -10.94 13.33
N LEU A 360 -14.82 -9.70 13.32
CA LEU A 360 -13.83 -9.17 14.25
C LEU A 360 -14.49 -8.16 15.19
N TYR A 361 -14.19 -8.30 16.47
CA TYR A 361 -14.57 -7.35 17.50
C TYR A 361 -13.33 -6.98 18.31
N GLY A 362 -13.19 -5.70 18.64
CA GLY A 362 -12.07 -5.21 19.42
C GLY A 362 -12.52 -4.12 20.38
N VAL A 363 -11.97 -4.15 21.58
CA VAL A 363 -12.13 -3.08 22.58
C VAL A 363 -10.75 -2.66 23.01
N ARG A 364 -10.53 -1.35 23.06
CA ARG A 364 -9.25 -0.74 23.44
C ARG A 364 -9.48 0.28 24.54
N LEU A 365 -8.64 0.24 25.56
CA LEU A 365 -8.59 1.20 26.65
C LEU A 365 -7.18 1.81 26.68
N GLU A 366 -7.09 3.12 26.63
CA GLU A 366 -5.84 3.86 26.77
C GLU A 366 -5.90 4.72 28.03
N TYR A 367 -4.79 4.76 28.74
CA TYR A 367 -4.65 5.56 29.97
C TYR A 367 -3.34 6.32 29.98
N ASP A 368 -3.43 7.64 29.96
CA ASP A 368 -2.30 8.55 30.15
C ASP A 368 -2.11 8.80 31.66
N VAL A 369 -1.23 8.00 32.29
CA VAL A 369 -0.99 8.04 33.73
C VAL A 369 -0.42 9.40 34.15
N MET A 370 0.58 9.90 33.38
CA MET A 370 1.27 11.17 33.58
C MET A 370 1.66 11.71 32.20
N ARG A 371 2.26 12.91 32.15
CA ARG A 371 2.81 13.45 30.88
C ARG A 371 3.82 12.52 30.19
N THR A 372 4.42 11.61 30.97
CA THR A 372 5.50 10.73 30.50
C THR A 372 5.10 9.27 30.37
N TRP A 373 3.98 8.84 30.92
CA TRP A 373 3.54 7.45 30.89
C TRP A 373 2.18 7.30 30.23
N SER A 374 2.05 6.32 29.33
CA SER A 374 0.76 5.88 28.80
C SER A 374 0.66 4.36 28.83
N GLY A 375 -0.53 3.86 29.10
CA GLY A 375 -0.89 2.45 29.06
C GLY A 375 -1.93 2.18 28.00
N LEU A 376 -1.85 1.03 27.37
CA LEU A 376 -2.78 0.53 26.36
C LEU A 376 -3.19 -0.89 26.76
N LEU A 377 -4.49 -1.13 26.81
CA LEU A 377 -5.06 -2.47 26.90
C LEU A 377 -6.00 -2.64 25.69
N GLU A 378 -5.78 -3.66 24.90
CA GLU A 378 -6.66 -4.00 23.79
C GLU A 378 -6.99 -5.49 23.84
N TYR A 379 -8.26 -5.80 23.65
CA TYR A 379 -8.74 -7.17 23.53
C TYR A 379 -9.47 -7.31 22.21
N ARG A 380 -9.14 -8.34 21.44
CA ARG A 380 -9.74 -8.67 20.15
C ARG A 380 -10.21 -10.09 20.13
N PHE A 381 -11.32 -10.35 19.48
CA PHE A 381 -11.72 -11.68 19.08
C PHE A 381 -12.20 -11.71 17.64
N LEU A 382 -11.74 -12.71 16.93
CA LEU A 382 -12.10 -13.03 15.55
C LEU A 382 -12.86 -14.35 15.57
N ARG A 383 -14.06 -14.31 15.05
CA ARG A 383 -14.86 -15.52 14.83
C ARG A 383 -14.91 -15.79 13.34
N ASP A 384 -14.37 -16.92 12.94
CA ASP A 384 -14.63 -17.52 11.64
C ASP A 384 -16.03 -18.14 11.68
N LYS A 385 -16.94 -17.67 10.82
CA LYS A 385 -18.31 -18.19 10.79
C LYS A 385 -18.44 -19.45 9.96
N THR A 386 -17.50 -19.70 9.05
CA THR A 386 -17.47 -20.85 8.17
C THR A 386 -17.02 -22.08 8.91
N THR A 387 -15.91 -21.99 9.65
CA THR A 387 -15.35 -23.11 10.44
C THR A 387 -15.90 -23.12 11.87
N GLY A 388 -16.47 -22.02 12.36
CA GLY A 388 -16.89 -21.85 13.74
C GLY A 388 -15.75 -21.53 14.70
N ASP A 389 -14.52 -21.41 14.19
CA ASP A 389 -13.32 -21.17 15.00
C ASP A 389 -13.34 -19.79 15.66
N LEU A 390 -12.84 -19.74 16.87
CA LEU A 390 -12.68 -18.50 17.64
C LEU A 390 -11.22 -18.26 17.95
N SER A 391 -10.68 -17.16 17.45
CA SER A 391 -9.35 -16.66 17.79
C SER A 391 -9.46 -15.43 18.70
N GLN A 392 -8.68 -15.43 19.77
CA GLN A 392 -8.69 -14.34 20.76
C GLN A 392 -7.29 -13.80 20.95
N GLY A 393 -7.17 -12.50 21.17
CA GLY A 393 -5.91 -11.84 21.43
C GLY A 393 -6.08 -10.68 22.41
N ALA A 394 -5.16 -10.57 23.35
CA ALA A 394 -5.05 -9.44 24.24
C ALA A 394 -3.69 -8.77 24.02
N LEU A 395 -3.67 -7.45 23.95
CA LEU A 395 -2.47 -6.63 23.87
C LEU A 395 -2.45 -5.72 25.09
N LEU A 396 -1.37 -5.78 25.86
CA LEU A 396 -1.08 -4.84 26.93
C LEU A 396 0.18 -4.08 26.56
N GLY A 397 0.07 -2.76 26.41
CA GLY A 397 1.20 -1.89 26.10
C GLY A 397 1.42 -0.87 27.21
N VAL A 398 2.68 -0.64 27.55
CA VAL A 398 3.09 0.43 28.47
C VAL A 398 4.20 1.21 27.83
N TYR A 399 4.06 2.53 27.80
CA TYR A 399 5.02 3.44 27.15
C TYR A 399 5.44 4.51 28.15
N ARG A 400 6.73 4.84 28.15
CA ARG A 400 7.30 5.92 28.95
C ARG A 400 8.13 6.85 28.07
N ARG A 401 7.87 8.15 28.18
CA ARG A 401 8.72 9.19 27.62
C ARG A 401 9.75 9.59 28.70
N LEU A 402 11.02 9.46 28.36
CA LEU A 402 12.15 9.83 29.22
C LEU A 402 12.77 11.11 28.67
N GLY A 403 12.32 12.28 29.20
CA GLY A 403 12.65 13.58 28.63
C GLY A 403 11.96 13.80 27.27
N ASP A 404 12.48 14.73 26.48
CA ASP A 404 11.92 15.07 25.17
C ASP A 404 12.42 14.15 24.05
N ASN A 405 13.52 13.42 24.28
CA ASN A 405 14.29 12.74 23.27
C ASN A 405 14.17 11.21 23.26
N LEU A 406 13.61 10.60 24.30
CA LEU A 406 13.51 9.14 24.40
C LEU A 406 12.12 8.67 24.77
N LYS A 407 11.54 7.78 23.98
CA LYS A 407 10.30 7.06 24.25
C LYS A 407 10.58 5.55 24.26
N VAL A 408 10.22 4.88 25.35
CA VAL A 408 10.39 3.43 25.53
C VAL A 408 9.05 2.81 25.83
N GLY A 409 8.76 1.66 25.23
CA GLY A 409 7.52 0.94 25.44
C GLY A 409 7.69 -0.57 25.27
N ALA A 410 6.76 -1.29 25.90
CA ALA A 410 6.60 -2.73 25.72
C ALA A 410 5.12 -3.05 25.55
N GLY A 411 4.83 -4.05 24.70
CA GLY A 411 3.46 -4.46 24.43
C GLY A 411 3.37 -5.90 23.90
#